data_931fea539b0ec281e811fe2d726e653f
#
_entry.id   931fea539b0ec281e811fe2d726e653f
#
_cell.length_a   1.000
_cell.length_b   1.000
_cell.length_c   1.000
_cell.angle_alpha   90.00
_cell.angle_beta   90.00
_cell.angle_gamma   90.00
#
_symmetry.space_group_name_H-M   'P 1'
#
loop_
_entity.id
_entity.type
_entity.pdbx_description
1 polymer ?
#
loop_
_entity_poly.entity_id
_entity_poly.type
_entity_poly.pdbx_seq_one_letter_code
_entity_poly.pdbx_strand_id
1 'polypeptide(L)'
;HGNVPPWILFKGVYLSIIINLIDQLKPIDQATLAHKIYPDHLLSLEDIVLRQLMCDTMSLSLEYRNLSAHGGRIYNYSSNTELRNKDIIAPNANIKNGFSQLLFALSKLSYSSPHDILETELNAQLSRHCSMYPQDITYLGQTLNVNIEPRNDVYIIDSSKIYHAIPHCSGIKNYRPIPI
;
A
#
# COMPACT_ATOMS: atom_id res chain seq x y z
N HIS A 1 1.27 8.59 39.87
CA HIS A 1 0.77 8.72 38.53
C HIS A 1 1.68 7.88 37.62
N GLY A 2 1.20 6.70 37.18
CA GLY A 2 1.98 5.87 36.29
C GLY A 2 2.07 6.51 34.88
N ASN A 3 3.25 6.52 34.28
CA ASN A 3 3.43 6.98 32.91
C ASN A 3 2.67 6.05 31.96
N VAL A 4 1.71 6.58 31.24
CA VAL A 4 1.01 5.83 30.19
C VAL A 4 2.01 5.58 29.05
N PRO A 5 2.29 4.33 28.68
CA PRO A 5 3.16 4.05 27.55
C PRO A 5 2.69 4.72 26.26
N PRO A 6 3.59 5.29 25.43
CA PRO A 6 3.22 6.01 24.22
C PRO A 6 2.28 5.25 23.26
N TRP A 7 2.47 3.92 23.12
CA TRP A 7 1.61 3.11 22.24
C TRP A 7 0.16 3.00 22.71
N ILE A 8 -0.11 3.12 24.03
CA ILE A 8 -1.47 3.16 24.56
C ILE A 8 -2.12 4.51 24.23
N LEU A 9 -1.34 5.59 24.33
CA LEU A 9 -1.78 6.92 23.96
C LEU A 9 -2.17 6.96 22.47
N PHE A 10 -1.33 6.41 21.59
CA PHE A 10 -1.56 6.43 20.15
C PHE A 10 -2.74 5.56 19.69
N LYS A 11 -3.18 4.57 20.46
CA LYS A 11 -4.37 3.75 20.10
C LYS A 11 -5.66 4.57 20.04
N GLY A 12 -5.77 5.66 20.78
CA GLY A 12 -6.95 6.52 20.83
C GLY A 12 -6.87 7.75 19.94
N VAL A 13 -5.79 7.92 19.18
CA VAL A 13 -5.53 9.14 18.42
C VAL A 13 -5.75 8.90 16.93
N TYR A 14 -6.36 9.85 16.23
CA TYR A 14 -6.53 9.80 14.78
C TYR A 14 -5.18 9.82 14.06
N LEU A 15 -5.05 9.09 12.96
CA LEU A 15 -3.83 9.04 12.15
C LEU A 15 -3.34 10.44 11.73
N SER A 16 -4.25 11.35 11.39
CA SER A 16 -3.92 12.74 11.06
C SER A 16 -3.21 13.49 12.20
N ILE A 17 -3.58 13.21 13.45
CA ILE A 17 -2.92 13.83 14.62
C ILE A 17 -1.51 13.26 14.79
N ILE A 18 -1.32 11.96 14.56
CA ILE A 18 0.01 11.32 14.61
C ILE A 18 0.92 11.93 13.53
N ILE A 19 0.42 12.11 12.31
CA ILE A 19 1.16 12.74 11.21
C ILE A 19 1.56 14.17 11.59
N ASN A 20 0.61 14.96 12.09
CA ASN A 20 0.90 16.33 12.53
C ASN A 20 1.94 16.39 13.65
N LEU A 21 1.91 15.43 14.60
CA LEU A 21 2.93 15.34 15.65
C LEU A 21 4.32 15.05 15.06
N ILE A 22 4.40 14.16 14.08
CA ILE A 22 5.67 13.84 13.41
C ILE A 22 6.18 15.04 12.62
N ASP A 23 5.30 15.76 11.94
CA ASP A 23 5.65 16.99 11.19
C ASP A 23 6.18 18.11 12.11
N GLN A 24 5.75 18.14 13.37
CA GLN A 24 6.23 19.10 14.37
C GLN A 24 7.55 18.70 15.06
N LEU A 25 8.05 17.49 14.84
CA LEU A 25 9.33 17.07 15.39
C LEU A 25 10.49 17.87 14.78
N LYS A 26 11.56 18.02 15.55
CA LYS A 26 12.80 18.59 15.02
C LYS A 26 13.35 17.74 13.87
N PRO A 27 14.03 18.33 12.90
CA PRO A 27 14.60 17.61 11.77
C PRO A 27 15.43 16.38 12.15
N ILE A 28 16.21 16.47 13.22
CA ILE A 28 17.04 15.36 13.71
C ILE A 28 16.21 14.18 14.24
N ASP A 29 15.07 14.47 14.90
CA ASP A 29 14.18 13.45 15.43
C ASP A 29 13.41 12.77 14.29
N GLN A 30 12.98 13.54 13.28
CA GLN A 30 12.37 13.01 12.05
C GLN A 30 13.36 12.11 11.30
N ALA A 31 14.64 12.52 11.16
CA ALA A 31 15.66 11.69 10.54
C ALA A 31 15.87 10.38 11.31
N THR A 32 15.92 10.46 12.64
CA THR A 32 16.04 9.29 13.50
C THR A 32 14.87 8.31 13.31
N LEU A 33 13.64 8.82 13.14
CA LEU A 33 12.47 7.98 12.81
C LEU A 33 12.60 7.36 11.43
N ALA A 34 12.96 8.16 10.42
CA ALA A 34 13.12 7.69 9.05
C ALA A 34 14.15 6.55 8.97
N HIS A 35 15.30 6.68 9.65
CA HIS A 35 16.31 5.64 9.71
C HIS A 35 15.83 4.33 10.36
N LYS A 36 14.76 4.36 11.17
CA LYS A 36 14.19 3.15 11.78
C LYS A 36 13.14 2.46 10.91
N ILE A 37 12.51 3.20 10.01
CA ILE A 37 11.43 2.65 9.18
C ILE A 37 11.88 2.24 7.78
N TYR A 38 13.03 2.74 7.32
CA TYR A 38 13.58 2.39 6.02
C TYR A 38 14.73 1.38 6.12
N PRO A 39 14.89 0.50 5.11
CA PRO A 39 15.94 -0.51 5.09
C PRO A 39 17.33 0.11 4.80
N ASP A 40 18.38 -0.59 5.22
CA ASP A 40 19.77 -0.12 5.18
C ASP A 40 20.22 0.41 3.81
N HIS A 41 19.74 -0.18 2.71
CA HIS A 41 20.13 0.27 1.37
C HIS A 41 19.61 1.67 1.02
N LEU A 42 18.57 2.16 1.69
CA LEU A 42 18.09 3.53 1.53
C LEU A 42 18.78 4.52 2.46
N LEU A 43 19.46 4.04 3.52
CA LEU A 43 20.13 4.92 4.49
C LEU A 43 21.38 5.62 3.94
N SER A 44 21.79 5.29 2.72
CA SER A 44 22.80 6.05 1.96
C SER A 44 22.27 7.36 1.37
N LEU A 45 20.95 7.55 1.35
CA LEU A 45 20.32 8.80 0.91
C LEU A 45 20.48 9.89 1.99
N GLU A 46 20.43 11.14 1.57
CA GLU A 46 20.44 12.27 2.51
C GLU A 46 19.23 12.25 3.45
N ASP A 47 19.44 12.63 4.70
CA ASP A 47 18.39 12.68 5.73
C ASP A 47 17.14 13.47 5.29
N ILE A 48 17.34 14.54 4.51
CA ILE A 48 16.23 15.33 3.99
C ILE A 48 15.35 14.50 3.05
N VAL A 49 15.94 13.65 2.20
CA VAL A 49 15.23 12.78 1.26
C VAL A 49 14.44 11.73 2.00
N LEU A 50 15.05 11.08 3.00
CA LEU A 50 14.38 10.06 3.82
C LEU A 50 13.22 10.63 4.64
N ARG A 51 13.42 11.81 5.23
CA ARG A 51 12.37 12.51 5.99
C ARG A 51 11.19 12.88 5.08
N GLN A 52 11.46 13.41 3.89
CA GLN A 52 10.44 13.75 2.91
C GLN A 52 9.70 12.50 2.45
N LEU A 53 10.40 11.40 2.15
CA LEU A 53 9.77 10.13 1.81
C LEU A 53 8.85 9.65 2.93
N MET A 54 9.26 9.73 4.18
CA MET A 54 8.44 9.37 5.33
C MET A 54 7.16 10.21 5.43
N CYS A 55 7.27 11.53 5.37
CA CYS A 55 6.12 12.43 5.44
C CYS A 55 5.16 12.23 4.26
N ASP A 56 5.69 12.08 3.04
CA ASP A 56 4.88 11.83 1.85
C ASP A 56 4.16 10.48 1.93
N THR A 57 4.84 9.43 2.39
CA THR A 57 4.23 8.09 2.60
C THR A 57 3.06 8.15 3.57
N MET A 58 3.22 8.86 4.69
CA MET A 58 2.15 9.03 5.68
C MET A 58 0.97 9.84 5.13
N SER A 59 1.25 10.93 4.42
CA SER A 59 0.21 11.78 3.82
C SER A 59 -0.58 11.03 2.75
N LEU A 60 0.10 10.31 1.85
CA LEU A 60 -0.55 9.43 0.87
C LEU A 60 -1.42 8.37 1.54
N SER A 61 -0.90 7.72 2.58
CA SER A 61 -1.65 6.70 3.32
C SER A 61 -2.91 7.28 3.96
N LEU A 62 -2.84 8.49 4.50
CA LEU A 62 -3.99 9.19 5.08
C LEU A 62 -5.03 9.54 4.01
N GLU A 63 -4.61 10.08 2.85
CA GLU A 63 -5.51 10.43 1.76
C GLU A 63 -6.27 9.20 1.24
N TYR A 64 -5.58 8.11 0.92
CA TYR A 64 -6.21 6.89 0.42
C TYR A 64 -7.07 6.19 1.48
N ARG A 65 -6.63 6.20 2.75
CA ARG A 65 -7.44 5.69 3.86
C ARG A 65 -8.75 6.47 4.00
N ASN A 66 -8.69 7.79 3.94
CA ASN A 66 -9.88 8.63 4.05
C ASN A 66 -10.81 8.45 2.85
N LEU A 67 -10.24 8.44 1.63
CA LEU A 67 -11.00 8.15 0.42
C LEU A 67 -11.75 6.82 0.53
N SER A 68 -11.07 5.76 0.96
CA SER A 68 -11.66 4.43 1.13
C SER A 68 -12.74 4.41 2.21
N ALA A 69 -12.51 5.06 3.35
CA ALA A 69 -13.44 5.11 4.47
C ALA A 69 -14.75 5.83 4.10
N HIS A 70 -14.70 6.75 3.14
CA HIS A 70 -15.88 7.48 2.64
C HIS A 70 -16.47 6.91 1.34
N GLY A 71 -16.06 5.68 0.96
CA GLY A 71 -16.57 5.01 -0.24
C GLY A 71 -16.12 5.64 -1.56
N GLY A 72 -15.02 6.38 -1.54
CA GLY A 72 -14.47 7.00 -2.74
C GLY A 72 -13.84 5.99 -3.70
N ARG A 73 -13.80 6.35 -4.98
CA ARG A 73 -13.20 5.51 -6.04
C ARG A 73 -11.68 5.65 -6.04
N ILE A 74 -10.97 4.58 -5.68
CA ILE A 74 -9.51 4.57 -5.58
C ILE A 74 -8.84 4.55 -6.96
N TYR A 75 -9.40 3.80 -7.92
CA TYR A 75 -8.73 3.47 -9.18
C TYR A 75 -8.41 4.67 -10.08
N ASN A 76 -9.18 5.74 -10.00
CA ASN A 76 -8.96 6.96 -10.79
C ASN A 76 -8.70 8.20 -9.92
N TYR A 77 -8.34 8.00 -8.67
CA TYR A 77 -8.02 9.10 -7.76
C TYR A 77 -6.59 9.56 -7.97
N SER A 78 -6.42 10.86 -8.20
CA SER A 78 -5.13 11.53 -8.12
C SER A 78 -4.97 12.16 -6.76
N SER A 79 -3.96 11.74 -6.01
CA SER A 79 -3.69 12.29 -4.68
C SER A 79 -3.24 13.75 -4.76
N ASN A 80 -3.56 14.53 -3.72
CA ASN A 80 -3.04 15.89 -3.57
C ASN A 80 -1.54 15.86 -3.19
N THR A 81 -1.14 14.81 -2.48
CA THR A 81 0.27 14.58 -2.14
C THR A 81 1.00 13.96 -3.31
N GLU A 82 2.09 14.58 -3.74
CA GLU A 82 3.02 14.01 -4.70
C GLU A 82 4.28 13.54 -3.97
N LEU A 83 4.77 12.34 -4.31
CA LEU A 83 5.99 11.78 -3.77
C LEU A 83 7.20 12.58 -4.27
N ARG A 84 7.86 13.28 -3.37
CA ARG A 84 9.06 14.06 -3.66
C ARG A 84 10.27 13.15 -3.86
N ASN A 85 11.25 13.62 -4.59
CA ASN A 85 12.53 12.90 -4.80
C ASN A 85 12.38 11.48 -5.39
N LYS A 86 11.26 11.19 -6.04
CA LYS A 86 11.04 9.86 -6.65
C LYS A 86 12.16 9.47 -7.62
N ASP A 87 12.72 10.44 -8.35
CA ASP A 87 13.81 10.22 -9.30
C ASP A 87 15.15 9.89 -8.60
N ILE A 88 15.33 10.34 -7.35
CA ILE A 88 16.48 9.98 -6.51
C ILE A 88 16.29 8.60 -5.90
N ILE A 89 15.07 8.31 -5.42
CA ILE A 89 14.74 7.05 -4.75
C ILE A 89 14.65 5.89 -5.75
N ALA A 90 14.18 6.15 -6.97
CA ALA A 90 14.05 5.17 -8.03
C ALA A 90 14.23 5.82 -9.43
N PRO A 91 15.47 6.02 -9.87
CA PRO A 91 15.81 6.82 -11.06
C PRO A 91 15.13 6.40 -12.38
N ASN A 92 14.65 5.16 -12.49
CA ASN A 92 14.06 4.64 -13.73
C ASN A 92 12.58 4.21 -13.54
N ALA A 93 11.98 4.53 -12.40
CA ALA A 93 10.61 4.12 -12.14
C ALA A 93 9.62 5.15 -12.69
N ASN A 94 8.70 4.69 -13.55
CA ASN A 94 7.60 5.53 -14.04
C ASN A 94 6.48 5.60 -12.99
N ILE A 95 6.69 6.39 -11.95
CA ILE A 95 5.75 6.54 -10.84
C ILE A 95 4.81 7.70 -11.16
N LYS A 96 3.58 7.37 -11.51
CA LYS A 96 2.52 8.36 -11.75
C LYS A 96 1.86 8.78 -10.45
N ASN A 97 1.32 9.99 -10.42
CA ASN A 97 0.45 10.43 -9.33
C ASN A 97 -0.84 9.59 -9.34
N GLY A 98 -1.08 8.83 -8.29
CA GLY A 98 -2.17 7.90 -8.18
C GLY A 98 -1.86 6.74 -7.25
N PHE A 99 -2.60 5.65 -7.37
CA PHE A 99 -2.47 4.49 -6.46
C PHE A 99 -1.09 3.81 -6.53
N SER A 100 -0.47 3.77 -7.71
CA SER A 100 0.89 3.24 -7.88
C SER A 100 1.93 3.99 -7.03
N GLN A 101 1.73 5.29 -6.80
CA GLN A 101 2.59 6.10 -5.93
C GLN A 101 2.50 5.64 -4.46
N LEU A 102 1.31 5.31 -3.98
CA LEU A 102 1.12 4.73 -2.63
C LEU A 102 1.79 3.36 -2.53
N LEU A 103 1.57 2.46 -3.49
CA LEU A 103 2.21 1.14 -3.51
C LEU A 103 3.73 1.28 -3.50
N PHE A 104 4.28 2.15 -4.35
CA PHE A 104 5.72 2.42 -4.38
C PHE A 104 6.24 2.92 -3.02
N ALA A 105 5.57 3.90 -2.41
CA ALA A 105 5.98 4.44 -1.11
C ALA A 105 5.98 3.37 -0.01
N LEU A 106 4.95 2.52 0.03
CA LEU A 106 4.85 1.41 0.98
C LEU A 106 5.91 0.33 0.73
N SER A 107 6.30 0.06 -0.53
CA SER A 107 7.34 -0.91 -0.87
C SER A 107 8.73 -0.52 -0.36
N LYS A 108 8.92 0.73 0.04
CA LYS A 108 10.20 1.22 0.58
C LYS A 108 10.36 1.03 2.07
N LEU A 109 9.30 0.64 2.79
CA LEU A 109 9.37 0.39 4.22
C LEU A 109 10.16 -0.89 4.52
N SER A 110 10.92 -0.91 5.63
CA SER A 110 11.56 -2.13 6.13
C SER A 110 10.56 -3.23 6.49
N TYR A 111 9.37 -2.84 6.92
CA TYR A 111 8.26 -3.73 7.20
C TYR A 111 7.35 -3.82 5.96
N SER A 112 7.51 -4.90 5.20
CA SER A 112 6.83 -5.08 3.91
C SER A 112 5.32 -5.34 4.00
N SER A 113 4.83 -5.80 5.16
CA SER A 113 3.44 -6.27 5.31
C SER A 113 2.36 -5.29 4.81
N PRO A 114 2.44 -3.96 5.01
CA PRO A 114 1.43 -3.05 4.46
C PRO A 114 1.40 -3.04 2.92
N HIS A 115 2.57 -3.10 2.28
CA HIS A 115 2.68 -3.20 0.83
C HIS A 115 2.13 -4.54 0.33
N ASP A 116 2.61 -5.65 0.90
CA ASP A 116 2.31 -7.00 0.43
C ASP A 116 0.81 -7.32 0.55
N ILE A 117 0.18 -6.90 1.66
CA ILE A 117 -1.27 -7.07 1.85
C ILE A 117 -2.03 -6.25 0.82
N LEU A 118 -1.66 -4.97 0.64
CA LEU A 118 -2.36 -4.08 -0.27
C LEU A 118 -2.22 -4.53 -1.73
N GLU A 119 -1.01 -4.92 -2.14
CA GLU A 119 -0.74 -5.43 -3.48
C GLU A 119 -1.47 -6.74 -3.75
N THR A 120 -1.46 -7.67 -2.79
CA THR A 120 -2.16 -8.95 -2.91
C THR A 120 -3.65 -8.76 -3.07
N GLU A 121 -4.27 -7.93 -2.24
CA GLU A 121 -5.71 -7.65 -2.33
C GLU A 121 -6.08 -6.90 -3.62
N LEU A 122 -5.27 -5.92 -4.03
CA LEU A 122 -5.46 -5.23 -5.30
C LEU A 122 -5.43 -6.21 -6.48
N ASN A 123 -4.39 -7.04 -6.55
CA ASN A 123 -4.24 -8.02 -7.63
C ASN A 123 -5.37 -9.05 -7.63
N ALA A 124 -5.84 -9.48 -6.45
CA ALA A 124 -6.98 -10.39 -6.36
C ALA A 124 -8.26 -9.77 -6.92
N GLN A 125 -8.55 -8.51 -6.56
CA GLN A 125 -9.76 -7.82 -7.03
C GLN A 125 -9.68 -7.50 -8.53
N LEU A 126 -8.53 -7.02 -9.01
CA LEU A 126 -8.33 -6.71 -10.44
C LEU A 126 -8.38 -7.98 -11.30
N SER A 127 -7.72 -9.05 -10.89
CA SER A 127 -7.75 -10.33 -11.61
C SER A 127 -9.16 -10.88 -11.69
N ARG A 128 -9.92 -10.83 -10.60
CA ARG A 128 -11.32 -11.26 -10.57
C ARG A 128 -12.18 -10.44 -11.53
N HIS A 129 -12.05 -9.11 -11.50
CA HIS A 129 -12.80 -8.22 -12.39
C HIS A 129 -12.44 -8.49 -13.86
N CYS A 130 -11.15 -8.50 -14.17
CA CYS A 130 -10.66 -8.64 -15.55
C CYS A 130 -10.89 -10.05 -16.14
N SER A 131 -11.04 -11.08 -15.33
CA SER A 131 -11.48 -12.40 -15.79
C SER A 131 -12.92 -12.37 -16.31
N MET A 132 -13.79 -11.53 -15.72
CA MET A 132 -15.16 -11.33 -16.19
C MET A 132 -15.25 -10.28 -17.31
N TYR A 133 -14.38 -9.28 -17.29
CA TYR A 133 -14.38 -8.14 -18.21
C TYR A 133 -12.96 -7.90 -18.79
N PRO A 134 -12.49 -8.77 -19.71
CA PRO A 134 -11.12 -8.69 -20.25
C PRO A 134 -10.79 -7.36 -20.96
N GLN A 135 -11.81 -6.67 -21.49
CA GLN A 135 -11.66 -5.37 -22.15
C GLN A 135 -11.16 -4.27 -21.19
N ASP A 136 -11.34 -4.44 -19.88
CA ASP A 136 -10.97 -3.43 -18.88
C ASP A 136 -9.50 -3.51 -18.45
N ILE A 137 -8.78 -4.56 -18.83
CA ILE A 137 -7.37 -4.81 -18.44
C ILE A 137 -6.51 -3.59 -18.79
N THR A 138 -6.58 -3.15 -20.05
CA THR A 138 -5.75 -2.04 -20.53
C THR A 138 -6.09 -0.74 -19.81
N TYR A 139 -7.37 -0.44 -19.65
CA TYR A 139 -7.83 0.78 -18.99
C TYR A 139 -7.41 0.81 -17.51
N LEU A 140 -7.70 -0.25 -16.77
CA LEU A 140 -7.39 -0.33 -15.34
C LEU A 140 -5.87 -0.37 -15.10
N GLY A 141 -5.13 -1.14 -15.91
CA GLY A 141 -3.67 -1.21 -15.82
C GLY A 141 -3.01 0.16 -16.06
N GLN A 142 -3.48 0.90 -17.05
CA GLN A 142 -2.98 2.25 -17.33
C GLN A 142 -3.36 3.27 -16.26
N THR A 143 -4.60 3.21 -15.76
CA THR A 143 -5.13 4.16 -14.77
C THR A 143 -4.47 3.97 -13.42
N LEU A 144 -4.31 2.73 -12.98
CA LEU A 144 -3.66 2.39 -11.71
C LEU A 144 -2.13 2.34 -11.82
N ASN A 145 -1.60 2.31 -13.04
CA ASN A 145 -0.18 2.08 -13.36
C ASN A 145 0.35 0.79 -12.70
N VAL A 146 -0.42 -0.29 -12.84
CA VAL A 146 -0.08 -1.64 -12.35
C VAL A 146 -0.20 -2.64 -13.49
N ASN A 147 0.55 -3.74 -13.39
CA ASN A 147 0.38 -4.88 -14.27
C ASN A 147 -0.75 -5.76 -13.75
N ILE A 148 -1.73 -6.06 -14.58
CA ILE A 148 -2.86 -6.92 -14.22
C ILE A 148 -2.67 -8.25 -14.93
N GLU A 149 -2.51 -9.31 -14.16
CA GLU A 149 -2.45 -10.67 -14.65
C GLU A 149 -3.77 -11.38 -14.29
N PRO A 150 -4.71 -11.52 -15.23
CA PRO A 150 -5.95 -12.24 -14.98
C PRO A 150 -5.63 -13.68 -14.60
N ARG A 151 -6.10 -14.10 -13.45
CA ARG A 151 -5.94 -15.49 -13.00
C ARG A 151 -7.17 -16.27 -13.45
N ASN A 152 -6.92 -17.34 -14.18
CA ASN A 152 -7.95 -18.33 -14.53
C ASN A 152 -8.01 -19.47 -13.50
N ASP A 153 -7.33 -19.33 -12.37
CA ASP A 153 -7.33 -20.35 -11.33
C ASP A 153 -8.59 -20.23 -10.47
N VAL A 154 -9.24 -21.35 -10.25
CA VAL A 154 -10.24 -21.48 -9.19
C VAL A 154 -9.75 -22.47 -8.14
N TYR A 155 -10.12 -22.22 -6.90
CA TYR A 155 -9.74 -23.05 -5.79
C TYR A 155 -10.97 -23.82 -5.33
N ILE A 156 -10.84 -25.14 -5.19
CA ILE A 156 -11.88 -26.01 -4.66
C ILE A 156 -11.45 -26.66 -3.37
N ILE A 157 -12.43 -26.95 -2.56
CA ILE A 157 -12.29 -27.88 -1.43
C ILE A 157 -12.86 -29.21 -1.91
N ASP A 158 -12.11 -30.29 -1.78
CA ASP A 158 -12.48 -31.63 -2.27
C ASP A 158 -13.88 -32.11 -1.80
N SER A 159 -14.39 -31.56 -0.72
CA SER A 159 -15.72 -31.86 -0.15
C SER A 159 -16.81 -30.85 -0.52
N SER A 160 -16.49 -29.81 -1.30
CA SER A 160 -17.40 -28.72 -1.60
C SER A 160 -17.62 -28.58 -3.11
N LYS A 161 -18.84 -28.24 -3.51
CA LYS A 161 -19.17 -27.82 -4.89
C LYS A 161 -18.98 -26.32 -5.10
N ILE A 162 -18.36 -25.62 -4.13
CA ILE A 162 -18.15 -24.17 -4.17
C ILE A 162 -16.75 -23.89 -4.69
N TYR A 163 -16.67 -23.05 -5.71
CA TYR A 163 -15.42 -22.56 -6.29
C TYR A 163 -15.04 -21.24 -5.63
N HIS A 164 -13.78 -21.07 -5.29
CA HIS A 164 -13.25 -19.85 -4.70
C HIS A 164 -12.24 -19.22 -5.65
N ALA A 165 -12.41 -17.95 -5.91
CA ALA A 165 -11.49 -17.17 -6.76
C ALA A 165 -10.21 -16.71 -6.01
N ILE A 166 -10.15 -16.91 -4.70
CA ILE A 166 -9.03 -16.45 -3.84
C ILE A 166 -8.53 -17.61 -3.00
N PRO A 167 -7.20 -17.89 -2.98
CA PRO A 167 -6.62 -19.00 -2.24
C PRO A 167 -6.77 -18.89 -0.71
N HIS A 168 -6.93 -17.67 -0.19
CA HIS A 168 -7.00 -17.39 1.25
C HIS A 168 -8.39 -16.98 1.75
N CYS A 169 -9.44 -17.43 1.08
CA CYS A 169 -10.79 -17.25 1.60
C CYS A 169 -10.91 -17.92 2.98
N SER A 170 -11.49 -17.23 3.96
CA SER A 170 -11.61 -17.71 5.36
C SER A 170 -12.29 -19.07 5.53
N GLY A 171 -13.01 -19.55 4.51
CA GLY A 171 -13.60 -20.89 4.47
C GLY A 171 -12.70 -22.01 3.96
N ILE A 172 -11.48 -21.68 3.48
CA ILE A 172 -10.58 -22.67 2.87
C ILE A 172 -9.44 -22.96 3.83
N LYS A 173 -9.42 -24.14 4.43
CA LYS A 173 -8.28 -24.61 5.22
C LYS A 173 -7.28 -25.45 4.42
N ASN A 174 -7.74 -26.16 3.38
CA ASN A 174 -6.93 -26.93 2.46
C ASN A 174 -7.46 -26.73 1.04
N TYR A 175 -6.67 -26.22 0.14
CA TYR A 175 -7.08 -25.95 -1.24
C TYR A 175 -6.09 -26.53 -2.26
N ARG A 176 -6.61 -26.90 -3.43
CA ARG A 176 -5.79 -27.19 -4.61
C ARG A 176 -6.18 -26.23 -5.72
N PRO A 177 -5.24 -25.56 -6.37
CA PRO A 177 -5.54 -24.79 -7.58
C PRO A 177 -5.93 -25.77 -8.69
N ILE A 178 -6.98 -25.46 -9.41
CA ILE A 178 -7.35 -26.15 -10.65
C ILE A 178 -7.28 -25.11 -11.75
N PRO A 179 -6.41 -25.26 -12.75
CA PRO A 179 -6.41 -24.44 -13.94
C PRO A 179 -7.71 -24.70 -14.72
N ILE A 180 -8.35 -23.64 -15.17
CA ILE A 180 -9.53 -23.67 -16.05
C ILE A 180 -9.05 -23.64 -17.48
#